data_5662f3595cba3799196b43296a186932
#
_entry.id   5662f3595cba3799196b43296a186932
#
_cell.length_a   1.000
_cell.length_b   1.000
_cell.length_c   1.000
_cell.angle_alpha   90.00
_cell.angle_beta   90.00
_cell.angle_gamma   90.00
#
_symmetry.space_group_name_H-M   'P 1'
#
loop_
_entity.id
_entity.type
_entity.pdbx_description
1 polymer ?
#
loop_
_entity_poly.entity_id
_entity_poly.type
_entity_poly.pdbx_seq_one_letter_code
_entity_poly.pdbx_strand_id
1 'polypeptide(L)'
;MSESSGIPTVRSTAVSATEAGSLEAGLAGNYHFEVGEVLHEAWGKTKGAKGTFVLAWVLYMVVVIAVNTVLNFAGLSPSWGEETKYDFSFWLGQLINLAVVSPMAAGFWIMGIRRAGGVEIRPTTIFDYYKQWLPIFLVILMMYVLVAVGFVLLVIPGIYLAIGYCLAFPLVVEKGMEPWEALETSRKTVTHRWLAFFGLFVVLFVINLATIFTLFIGLIWTLPMSQIAAGILYRRVFGILPSTLSE
;
A
#
# COMPACT_ATOMS: atom_id res chain seq x y z
N MET A 1 -34.64 -47.79 -10.23
CA MET A 1 -34.84 -46.36 -10.32
C MET A 1 -34.23 -45.74 -9.07
N SER A 2 -33.00 -45.26 -9.15
CA SER A 2 -32.32 -44.52 -8.06
C SER A 2 -31.80 -43.23 -8.67
N GLU A 3 -32.49 -42.14 -8.36
CA GLU A 3 -32.06 -40.80 -8.71
C GLU A 3 -30.87 -40.41 -7.87
N SER A 4 -29.73 -40.19 -8.50
CA SER A 4 -28.55 -39.59 -7.89
C SER A 4 -28.76 -38.09 -7.90
N SER A 5 -29.04 -37.50 -6.74
CA SER A 5 -29.03 -36.06 -6.50
C SER A 5 -27.62 -35.51 -6.71
N GLY A 6 -27.42 -34.82 -7.84
CA GLY A 6 -26.19 -34.09 -8.12
C GLY A 6 -26.11 -32.87 -7.22
N ILE A 7 -25.23 -32.90 -6.23
CA ILE A 7 -24.83 -31.70 -5.46
C ILE A 7 -24.03 -30.82 -6.41
N PRO A 8 -24.39 -29.54 -6.62
CA PRO A 8 -23.59 -28.65 -7.41
C PRO A 8 -22.28 -28.40 -6.66
N THR A 9 -21.17 -28.91 -7.19
CA THR A 9 -19.83 -28.56 -6.73
C THR A 9 -19.64 -27.07 -6.88
N VAL A 10 -19.63 -26.36 -5.78
CA VAL A 10 -19.18 -24.98 -5.68
C VAL A 10 -17.74 -24.99 -6.19
N ARG A 11 -17.52 -24.50 -7.41
CA ARG A 11 -16.19 -24.19 -7.92
C ARG A 11 -15.59 -23.14 -7.00
N SER A 12 -14.79 -23.59 -6.04
CA SER A 12 -13.84 -22.75 -5.31
C SER A 12 -12.96 -22.13 -6.39
N THR A 13 -13.12 -20.80 -6.59
CA THR A 13 -12.17 -19.99 -7.36
C THR A 13 -10.91 -19.80 -6.51
N ALA A 14 -10.26 -20.90 -6.13
CA ALA A 14 -8.89 -20.85 -5.66
C ALA A 14 -8.06 -20.33 -6.83
N VAL A 15 -7.50 -19.13 -6.65
CA VAL A 15 -6.47 -18.58 -7.55
C VAL A 15 -5.47 -19.68 -7.79
N SER A 16 -5.26 -20.04 -9.06
CA SER A 16 -4.34 -21.13 -9.39
C SER A 16 -2.98 -20.82 -8.79
N ALA A 17 -2.38 -21.78 -8.10
CA ALA A 17 -1.07 -21.64 -7.44
C ALA A 17 0.06 -21.21 -8.41
N THR A 18 -0.19 -21.23 -9.71
CA THR A 18 0.71 -20.79 -10.79
C THR A 18 0.82 -19.27 -10.93
N GLU A 19 -0.07 -18.46 -10.33
CA GLU A 19 -0.03 -16.99 -10.42
C GLU A 19 0.54 -16.28 -9.18
N ALA A 20 0.83 -17.04 -8.13
CA ALA A 20 1.37 -16.46 -6.89
C ALA A 20 2.91 -16.50 -6.94
N GLY A 21 3.54 -15.34 -6.77
CA GLY A 21 4.98 -15.21 -6.62
C GLY A 21 5.49 -15.85 -5.31
N SER A 22 6.81 -15.83 -5.15
CA SER A 22 7.48 -16.16 -3.88
C SER A 22 8.62 -15.18 -3.63
N LEU A 23 9.13 -15.12 -2.41
CA LEU A 23 10.26 -14.26 -2.08
C LEU A 23 11.49 -14.59 -2.96
N GLU A 24 11.77 -15.87 -3.13
CA GLU A 24 12.89 -16.36 -3.97
C GLU A 24 12.69 -15.99 -5.44
N ALA A 25 11.48 -16.24 -5.98
CA ALA A 25 11.14 -15.87 -7.36
C ALA A 25 11.24 -14.36 -7.58
N GLY A 26 10.78 -13.56 -6.63
CA GLY A 26 10.89 -12.11 -6.66
C GLY A 26 12.34 -11.65 -6.73
N LEU A 27 13.20 -12.14 -5.83
CA LEU A 27 14.63 -11.80 -5.80
C LEU A 27 15.38 -12.26 -7.06
N ALA A 28 15.00 -13.41 -7.62
CA ALA A 28 15.57 -13.94 -8.87
C ALA A 28 15.05 -13.22 -10.13
N GLY A 29 14.05 -12.34 -10.00
CA GLY A 29 13.38 -11.68 -11.14
C GLY A 29 12.42 -12.62 -11.93
N ASN A 30 12.12 -13.79 -11.39
CA ASN A 30 11.26 -14.82 -12.00
C ASN A 30 9.77 -14.54 -11.69
N TYR A 31 9.30 -13.37 -12.04
CA TYR A 31 7.89 -12.98 -11.95
C TYR A 31 7.47 -12.22 -13.20
N HIS A 32 6.19 -12.29 -13.52
CA HIS A 32 5.64 -11.57 -14.66
C HIS A 32 4.34 -10.87 -14.27
N PHE A 33 4.15 -9.67 -14.79
CA PHE A 33 2.89 -8.97 -14.79
C PHE A 33 2.81 -8.01 -15.97
N GLU A 34 1.60 -7.83 -16.48
CA GLU A 34 1.28 -6.78 -17.44
C GLU A 34 0.44 -5.71 -16.76
N VAL A 35 0.73 -4.45 -17.06
CA VAL A 35 0.04 -3.30 -16.44
C VAL A 35 -1.47 -3.37 -16.70
N GLY A 36 -1.87 -3.71 -17.93
CA GLY A 36 -3.28 -3.83 -18.31
C GLY A 36 -4.02 -4.91 -17.53
N GLU A 37 -3.40 -6.08 -17.31
CA GLU A 37 -3.99 -7.17 -16.53
C GLU A 37 -4.17 -6.79 -15.07
N VAL A 38 -3.14 -6.17 -14.45
CA VAL A 38 -3.21 -5.72 -13.06
C VAL A 38 -4.34 -4.72 -12.88
N LEU A 39 -4.48 -3.76 -13.78
CA LEU A 39 -5.54 -2.75 -13.73
C LEU A 39 -6.92 -3.37 -13.94
N HIS A 40 -7.06 -4.27 -14.91
CA HIS A 40 -8.33 -4.95 -15.18
C HIS A 40 -8.77 -5.81 -13.98
N GLU A 41 -7.85 -6.58 -13.40
CA GLU A 41 -8.11 -7.38 -12.19
C GLU A 41 -8.47 -6.47 -11.00
N ALA A 42 -7.74 -5.38 -10.79
CA ALA A 42 -7.98 -4.44 -9.71
C ALA A 42 -9.36 -3.77 -9.83
N TRP A 43 -9.74 -3.37 -11.04
CA TRP A 43 -11.06 -2.81 -11.30
C TRP A 43 -12.18 -3.78 -10.96
N GLY A 44 -12.07 -5.03 -11.40
CA GLY A 44 -13.02 -6.10 -11.06
C GLY A 44 -13.17 -6.32 -9.56
N LYS A 45 -12.02 -6.35 -8.84
CA LYS A 45 -11.99 -6.57 -7.37
C LYS A 45 -12.42 -5.33 -6.56
N THR A 46 -12.46 -4.16 -7.15
CA THR A 46 -12.99 -2.93 -6.52
C THR A 46 -14.49 -3.03 -6.25
N LYS A 47 -15.21 -3.83 -7.05
CA LYS A 47 -16.64 -4.07 -6.85
C LYS A 47 -16.87 -4.78 -5.50
N GLY A 48 -17.72 -4.19 -4.66
CA GLY A 48 -18.00 -4.69 -3.30
C GLY A 48 -17.01 -4.21 -2.21
N ALA A 49 -15.83 -3.68 -2.59
CA ALA A 49 -14.83 -3.21 -1.64
C ALA A 49 -14.86 -1.69 -1.40
N LYS A 50 -15.48 -0.92 -2.30
CA LYS A 50 -15.48 0.55 -2.29
C LYS A 50 -15.90 1.15 -0.94
N GLY A 51 -17.06 0.73 -0.42
CA GLY A 51 -17.60 1.25 0.83
C GLY A 51 -16.66 1.02 2.01
N THR A 52 -16.04 -0.15 2.07
CA THR A 52 -15.06 -0.51 3.11
C THR A 52 -13.82 0.40 3.04
N PHE A 53 -13.27 0.64 1.85
CA PHE A 53 -12.14 1.56 1.69
C PHE A 53 -12.53 3.01 2.01
N VAL A 54 -13.70 3.47 1.54
CA VAL A 54 -14.18 4.83 1.84
C VAL A 54 -14.33 5.02 3.35
N LEU A 55 -14.93 4.05 4.05
CA LEU A 55 -15.07 4.13 5.50
C LEU A 55 -13.70 4.10 6.20
N ALA A 56 -12.76 3.27 5.74
CA ALA A 56 -11.39 3.26 6.26
C ALA A 56 -10.70 4.62 6.05
N TRP A 57 -10.89 5.27 4.88
CA TRP A 57 -10.39 6.62 4.63
C TRP A 57 -11.02 7.68 5.53
N VAL A 58 -12.33 7.57 5.81
CA VAL A 58 -13.01 8.48 6.76
C VAL A 58 -12.41 8.31 8.16
N LEU A 59 -12.26 7.06 8.63
CA LEU A 59 -11.65 6.80 9.94
C LEU A 59 -10.20 7.32 10.00
N TYR A 60 -9.42 7.10 8.95
CA TYR A 60 -8.06 7.63 8.83
C TYR A 60 -8.05 9.17 8.93
N MET A 61 -8.92 9.86 8.20
CA MET A 61 -9.00 11.32 8.22
C MET A 61 -9.38 11.85 9.60
N VAL A 62 -10.31 11.19 10.29
CA VAL A 62 -10.67 11.57 11.67
C VAL A 62 -9.46 11.49 12.60
N VAL A 63 -8.66 10.42 12.51
CA VAL A 63 -7.45 10.27 13.34
C VAL A 63 -6.40 11.32 12.94
N VAL A 64 -6.16 11.52 11.66
CA VAL A 64 -5.20 12.53 11.17
C VAL A 64 -5.58 13.93 11.66
N ILE A 65 -6.86 14.30 11.57
CA ILE A 65 -7.34 15.60 12.05
C ILE A 65 -7.15 15.70 13.58
N ALA A 66 -7.49 14.67 14.34
CA ALA A 66 -7.33 14.66 15.79
C ALA A 66 -5.86 14.81 16.20
N VAL A 67 -4.95 14.03 15.57
CA VAL A 67 -3.51 14.10 15.83
C VAL A 67 -2.96 15.49 15.51
N ASN A 68 -3.28 16.03 14.33
CA ASN A 68 -2.80 17.38 13.96
C ASN A 68 -3.37 18.48 14.86
N THR A 69 -4.61 18.33 15.32
CA THR A 69 -5.20 19.26 16.29
C THR A 69 -4.43 19.22 17.62
N VAL A 70 -4.14 18.04 18.15
CA VAL A 70 -3.34 17.87 19.37
C VAL A 70 -1.94 18.45 19.20
N LEU A 71 -1.27 18.16 18.08
CA LEU A 71 0.07 18.70 17.77
C LEU A 71 0.06 20.22 17.65
N ASN A 72 -1.00 20.81 17.09
CA ASN A 72 -1.17 22.25 17.02
C ASN A 72 -1.30 22.88 18.41
N PHE A 73 -2.16 22.34 19.27
CA PHE A 73 -2.28 22.82 20.66
C PHE A 73 -0.98 22.65 21.47
N ALA A 74 -0.16 21.64 21.12
CA ALA A 74 1.16 21.44 21.73
C ALA A 74 2.26 22.35 21.15
N GLY A 75 1.96 23.20 20.16
CA GLY A 75 2.95 24.05 19.46
C GLY A 75 3.91 23.27 18.56
N LEU A 76 3.54 22.04 18.17
CA LEU A 76 4.35 21.13 17.36
C LEU A 76 3.90 21.09 15.89
N SER A 77 2.91 21.87 15.50
CA SER A 77 2.49 22.06 14.11
C SER A 77 2.08 23.52 13.88
N PRO A 78 2.17 24.04 12.64
CA PRO A 78 1.79 25.40 12.33
C PRO A 78 0.32 25.69 12.66
N SER A 79 0.05 26.85 13.22
CA SER A 79 -1.31 27.38 13.36
C SER A 79 -1.83 27.86 12.01
N TRP A 80 -3.15 27.77 11.81
CA TRP A 80 -3.78 28.27 10.59
C TRP A 80 -3.56 29.80 10.45
N GLY A 81 -2.94 30.18 9.33
CA GLY A 81 -2.68 31.59 9.01
C GLY A 81 -1.35 32.15 9.54
N GLU A 82 -0.55 31.36 10.24
CA GLU A 82 0.81 31.73 10.64
C GLU A 82 1.85 31.25 9.61
N GLU A 83 2.99 31.96 9.49
CA GLU A 83 4.12 31.49 8.71
C GLU A 83 4.69 30.21 9.32
N THR A 84 4.83 29.17 8.51
CA THR A 84 5.42 27.89 8.96
C THR A 84 6.89 28.10 9.27
N LYS A 85 7.25 27.99 10.56
CA LYS A 85 8.64 27.95 11.01
C LYS A 85 9.13 26.50 10.98
N TYR A 86 10.12 26.22 10.13
CA TYR A 86 10.75 24.89 10.00
C TYR A 86 11.81 24.70 11.09
N ASP A 87 11.44 24.88 12.36
CA ASP A 87 12.29 24.71 13.53
C ASP A 87 12.23 23.27 14.07
N PHE A 88 12.89 23.03 15.21
CA PHE A 88 12.92 21.70 15.84
C PHE A 88 11.52 21.21 16.23
N SER A 89 10.65 22.11 16.70
CA SER A 89 9.28 21.74 17.12
C SER A 89 8.44 21.25 15.95
N PHE A 90 8.55 21.90 14.79
CA PHE A 90 7.92 21.43 13.56
C PHE A 90 8.35 20.03 13.16
N TRP A 91 9.67 19.77 13.10
CA TRP A 91 10.18 18.45 12.72
C TRP A 91 9.83 17.35 13.73
N LEU A 92 9.84 17.69 15.02
CA LEU A 92 9.38 16.79 16.07
C LEU A 92 7.90 16.41 15.88
N GLY A 93 7.06 17.41 15.58
CA GLY A 93 5.64 17.19 15.27
C GLY A 93 5.43 16.28 14.07
N GLN A 94 6.22 16.46 12.99
CA GLN A 94 6.16 15.58 11.81
C GLN A 94 6.57 14.12 12.14
N LEU A 95 7.58 13.93 12.97
CA LEU A 95 7.99 12.60 13.40
C LEU A 95 6.92 11.91 14.26
N ILE A 96 6.30 12.65 15.20
CA ILE A 96 5.19 12.14 16.00
C ILE A 96 3.99 11.78 15.11
N ASN A 97 3.63 12.67 14.18
CA ASN A 97 2.55 12.41 13.23
C ASN A 97 2.83 11.15 12.42
N LEU A 98 4.05 11.02 11.87
CA LEU A 98 4.46 9.83 11.11
C LEU A 98 4.37 8.56 11.99
N ALA A 99 4.83 8.60 13.23
CA ALA A 99 4.79 7.45 14.14
C ALA A 99 3.35 6.98 14.43
N VAL A 100 2.42 7.94 14.58
CA VAL A 100 1.01 7.62 14.88
C VAL A 100 0.26 7.15 13.63
N VAL A 101 0.53 7.74 12.47
CA VAL A 101 -0.25 7.52 11.25
C VAL A 101 0.27 6.32 10.43
N SER A 102 1.56 6.01 10.53
CA SER A 102 2.18 4.95 9.72
C SER A 102 1.56 3.54 9.92
N PRO A 103 1.15 3.10 11.13
CA PRO A 103 0.48 1.81 11.29
C PRO A 103 -0.86 1.73 10.55
N MET A 104 -1.57 2.85 10.41
CA MET A 104 -2.82 2.89 9.65
C MET A 104 -2.56 2.73 8.15
N ALA A 105 -1.46 3.29 7.63
CA ALA A 105 -1.04 3.07 6.24
C ALA A 105 -0.75 1.59 5.97
N ALA A 106 -0.20 0.87 6.96
CA ALA A 106 -0.02 -0.59 6.89
C ALA A 106 -1.35 -1.31 6.70
N GLY A 107 -2.38 -0.91 7.44
CA GLY A 107 -3.72 -1.45 7.30
C GLY A 107 -4.29 -1.29 5.88
N PHE A 108 -4.11 -0.13 5.24
CA PHE A 108 -4.53 0.06 3.84
C PHE A 108 -3.80 -0.87 2.88
N TRP A 109 -2.50 -1.07 3.05
CA TRP A 109 -1.74 -2.02 2.24
C TRP A 109 -2.26 -3.45 2.39
N ILE A 110 -2.49 -3.88 3.62
CA ILE A 110 -3.01 -5.23 3.90
C ILE A 110 -4.45 -5.38 3.39
N MET A 111 -5.30 -4.36 3.48
CA MET A 111 -6.61 -4.38 2.84
C MET A 111 -6.49 -4.60 1.33
N GLY A 112 -5.56 -3.92 0.66
CA GLY A 112 -5.26 -4.13 -0.76
C GLY A 112 -4.80 -5.56 -1.06
N ILE A 113 -3.87 -6.09 -0.26
CA ILE A 113 -3.32 -7.46 -0.39
C ILE A 113 -4.40 -8.52 -0.15
N ARG A 114 -5.19 -8.40 0.93
CA ARG A 114 -6.32 -9.30 1.23
C ARG A 114 -7.34 -9.30 0.09
N ARG A 115 -7.69 -8.13 -0.41
CA ARG A 115 -8.63 -8.03 -1.53
C ARG A 115 -8.06 -8.59 -2.83
N ALA A 116 -6.75 -8.45 -3.07
CA ALA A 116 -6.04 -9.11 -4.16
C ALA A 116 -6.10 -10.64 -4.05
N GLY A 117 -6.02 -11.19 -2.83
CA GLY A 117 -6.20 -12.61 -2.51
C GLY A 117 -7.65 -13.09 -2.56
N GLY A 118 -8.64 -12.20 -2.77
CA GLY A 118 -10.05 -12.55 -2.84
C GLY A 118 -10.77 -12.62 -1.48
N VAL A 119 -10.12 -12.17 -0.41
CA VAL A 119 -10.67 -12.17 0.96
C VAL A 119 -11.49 -10.90 1.21
N GLU A 120 -12.49 -11.02 2.07
CA GLU A 120 -13.24 -9.85 2.55
C GLU A 120 -12.37 -8.97 3.44
N ILE A 121 -12.60 -7.65 3.37
CA ILE A 121 -11.84 -6.65 4.10
C ILE A 121 -12.76 -5.88 5.06
N ARG A 122 -12.19 -5.44 6.18
CA ARG A 122 -12.89 -4.63 7.19
C ARG A 122 -12.24 -3.24 7.29
N PRO A 123 -13.02 -2.17 7.48
CA PRO A 123 -12.46 -0.81 7.57
C PRO A 123 -11.58 -0.63 8.81
N THR A 124 -11.84 -1.40 9.88
CA THR A 124 -11.07 -1.38 11.13
C THR A 124 -9.68 -2.00 11.00
N THR A 125 -9.38 -2.72 9.91
CA THR A 125 -8.05 -3.30 9.64
C THR A 125 -6.93 -2.25 9.69
N ILE A 126 -7.24 -0.97 9.48
CA ILE A 126 -6.25 0.12 9.62
C ILE A 126 -5.70 0.27 11.04
N PHE A 127 -6.35 -0.30 12.06
CA PHE A 127 -5.91 -0.23 13.44
C PHE A 127 -5.16 -1.48 13.93
N ASP A 128 -5.09 -2.55 13.14
CA ASP A 128 -4.58 -3.85 13.59
C ASP A 128 -3.05 -3.87 13.73
N TYR A 129 -2.33 -2.87 13.15
CA TYR A 129 -0.87 -2.86 13.01
C TYR A 129 -0.13 -2.00 14.03
N TYR A 130 -0.80 -1.43 15.02
CA TYR A 130 -0.15 -0.58 16.04
C TYR A 130 0.86 -1.35 16.92
N LYS A 131 0.72 -2.66 17.07
CA LYS A 131 1.71 -3.48 17.78
C LYS A 131 3.07 -3.53 17.08
N GLN A 132 3.09 -3.29 15.77
CA GLN A 132 4.29 -3.28 14.92
C GLN A 132 4.69 -1.84 14.52
N TRP A 133 4.26 -0.84 15.31
CA TRP A 133 4.46 0.57 14.94
C TRP A 133 5.92 0.94 14.66
N LEU A 134 6.86 0.38 15.44
CA LEU A 134 8.27 0.73 15.34
C LEU A 134 8.93 0.26 14.03
N PRO A 135 8.88 -1.02 13.61
CA PRO A 135 9.43 -1.40 12.32
C PRO A 135 8.71 -0.71 11.14
N ILE A 136 7.39 -0.47 11.24
CA ILE A 136 6.61 0.26 10.25
C ILE A 136 7.09 1.71 10.14
N PHE A 137 7.24 2.40 11.27
CA PHE A 137 7.77 3.76 11.31
C PHE A 137 9.18 3.84 10.72
N LEU A 138 10.07 2.91 11.13
CA LEU A 138 11.46 2.89 10.67
C LEU A 138 11.57 2.69 9.16
N VAL A 139 10.83 1.74 8.57
CA VAL A 139 10.92 1.52 7.11
C VAL A 139 10.45 2.74 6.33
N ILE A 140 9.39 3.41 6.77
CA ILE A 140 8.89 4.63 6.11
C ILE A 140 9.89 5.77 6.27
N LEU A 141 10.41 5.98 7.48
CA LEU A 141 11.41 7.02 7.75
C LEU A 141 12.67 6.81 6.91
N MET A 142 13.20 5.59 6.89
CA MET A 142 14.37 5.25 6.07
C MET A 142 14.09 5.43 4.59
N MET A 143 12.93 5.01 4.10
CA MET A 143 12.51 5.21 2.72
C MET A 143 12.48 6.70 2.37
N TYR A 144 11.86 7.54 3.20
CA TYR A 144 11.81 8.98 2.96
C TYR A 144 13.19 9.62 2.93
N VAL A 145 14.06 9.26 3.89
CA VAL A 145 15.43 9.80 3.94
C VAL A 145 16.22 9.39 2.69
N LEU A 146 16.19 8.10 2.31
CA LEU A 146 16.94 7.59 1.16
C LEU A 146 16.44 8.18 -0.16
N VAL A 147 15.12 8.29 -0.33
CA VAL A 147 14.51 8.90 -1.51
C VAL A 147 14.82 10.40 -1.56
N ALA A 148 14.75 11.11 -0.43
CA ALA A 148 15.11 12.53 -0.35
C ALA A 148 16.59 12.76 -0.72
N VAL A 149 17.51 11.95 -0.17
CA VAL A 149 18.92 11.99 -0.56
C VAL A 149 19.09 11.72 -2.05
N GLY A 150 18.34 10.75 -2.61
CA GLY A 150 18.34 10.48 -4.04
C GLY A 150 17.94 11.71 -4.87
N PHE A 151 16.89 12.44 -4.45
CA PHE A 151 16.45 13.67 -5.14
C PHE A 151 17.42 14.83 -4.96
N VAL A 152 18.08 14.96 -3.80
CA VAL A 152 19.10 15.99 -3.55
C VAL A 152 20.33 15.75 -4.46
N LEU A 153 20.72 14.49 -4.66
CA LEU A 153 21.82 14.15 -5.52
C LEU A 153 21.47 14.42 -7.00
N LEU A 154 20.39 13.84 -7.48
CA LEU A 154 19.83 14.02 -8.82
C LEU A 154 18.38 13.51 -8.87
N VAL A 155 17.56 14.07 -9.76
CA VAL A 155 16.14 13.67 -9.91
C VAL A 155 16.01 12.19 -10.31
N ILE A 156 16.86 11.69 -11.21
CA ILE A 156 16.79 10.30 -11.70
C ILE A 156 17.04 9.27 -10.59
N PRO A 157 18.10 9.36 -9.76
CA PRO A 157 18.26 8.48 -8.61
C PRO A 157 17.08 8.55 -7.62
N GLY A 158 16.51 9.74 -7.38
CA GLY A 158 15.34 9.90 -6.52
C GLY A 158 14.14 9.10 -7.03
N ILE A 159 13.82 9.24 -8.33
CA ILE A 159 12.71 8.46 -8.95
C ILE A 159 13.02 6.96 -8.93
N TYR A 160 14.28 6.57 -9.23
CA TYR A 160 14.70 5.17 -9.19
C TYR A 160 14.46 4.54 -7.81
N LEU A 161 14.88 5.22 -6.74
CA LEU A 161 14.71 4.75 -5.37
C LEU A 161 13.24 4.74 -4.94
N ALA A 162 12.46 5.78 -5.29
CA ALA A 162 11.05 5.85 -4.96
C ALA A 162 10.27 4.64 -5.53
N ILE A 163 10.55 4.26 -6.77
CA ILE A 163 9.95 3.07 -7.39
C ILE A 163 10.59 1.79 -6.81
N GLY A 164 11.92 1.78 -6.62
CA GLY A 164 12.64 0.62 -6.08
C GLY A 164 12.15 0.18 -4.69
N TYR A 165 11.76 1.12 -3.85
CA TYR A 165 11.29 0.85 -2.48
C TYR A 165 9.77 0.66 -2.34
N CYS A 166 9.00 0.68 -3.44
CA CYS A 166 7.54 0.66 -3.39
C CYS A 166 6.95 -0.59 -2.70
N LEU A 167 7.66 -1.72 -2.69
CA LEU A 167 7.24 -2.95 -2.03
C LEU A 167 7.90 -3.18 -0.66
N ALA A 168 8.80 -2.30 -0.21
CA ALA A 168 9.50 -2.47 1.07
C ALA A 168 8.53 -2.44 2.26
N PHE A 169 7.62 -1.48 2.24
CA PHE A 169 6.64 -1.32 3.28
C PHE A 169 5.75 -2.57 3.51
N PRO A 170 5.08 -3.15 2.49
CA PRO A 170 4.32 -4.37 2.67
C PRO A 170 5.19 -5.58 3.05
N LEU A 171 6.47 -5.65 2.70
CA LEU A 171 7.37 -6.71 3.14
C LEU A 171 7.59 -6.69 4.66
N VAL A 172 7.75 -5.51 5.26
CA VAL A 172 7.82 -5.38 6.73
C VAL A 172 6.52 -5.82 7.38
N VAL A 173 5.37 -5.38 6.85
CA VAL A 173 4.07 -5.58 7.48
C VAL A 173 3.57 -7.01 7.32
N GLU A 174 3.69 -7.57 6.12
CA GLU A 174 3.10 -8.87 5.76
C GLU A 174 4.04 -10.02 6.03
N LYS A 175 5.36 -9.84 5.77
CA LYS A 175 6.35 -10.91 5.98
C LYS A 175 7.18 -10.73 7.25
N GLY A 176 7.00 -9.63 7.99
CA GLY A 176 7.74 -9.37 9.23
C GLY A 176 9.23 -9.13 9.00
N MET A 177 9.63 -8.66 7.81
CA MET A 177 11.03 -8.41 7.49
C MET A 177 11.55 -7.19 8.26
N GLU A 178 12.84 -7.21 8.59
CA GLU A 178 13.53 -6.04 9.14
C GLU A 178 13.50 -4.87 8.13
N PRO A 179 13.39 -3.60 8.59
CA PRO A 179 13.21 -2.45 7.71
C PRO A 179 14.26 -2.32 6.61
N TRP A 180 15.55 -2.51 6.94
CA TRP A 180 16.63 -2.42 5.95
C TRP A 180 16.59 -3.56 4.95
N GLU A 181 16.36 -4.79 5.43
CA GLU A 181 16.23 -5.96 4.58
C GLU A 181 15.07 -5.82 3.60
N ALA A 182 13.92 -5.30 4.06
CA ALA A 182 12.76 -5.06 3.22
C ALA A 182 13.03 -4.02 2.12
N LEU A 183 13.75 -2.93 2.44
CA LEU A 183 14.15 -1.92 1.46
C LEU A 183 15.06 -2.53 0.39
N GLU A 184 16.08 -3.27 0.81
CA GLU A 184 17.04 -3.87 -0.12
C GLU A 184 16.39 -4.98 -0.97
N THR A 185 15.53 -5.81 -0.38
CA THR A 185 14.75 -6.83 -1.08
C THR A 185 13.81 -6.20 -2.11
N SER A 186 13.07 -5.16 -1.74
CA SER A 186 12.21 -4.42 -2.67
C SER A 186 13.03 -3.86 -3.84
N ARG A 187 14.10 -3.14 -3.54
CA ARG A 187 14.96 -2.51 -4.55
C ARG A 187 15.53 -3.54 -5.54
N LYS A 188 16.12 -4.63 -5.05
CA LYS A 188 16.67 -5.70 -5.89
C LYS A 188 15.60 -6.29 -6.80
N THR A 189 14.47 -6.65 -6.21
CA THR A 189 13.35 -7.26 -6.95
C THR A 189 12.82 -6.30 -8.02
N VAL A 190 12.46 -5.08 -7.65
CA VAL A 190 11.88 -4.10 -8.58
C VAL A 190 12.83 -3.73 -9.71
N THR A 191 14.14 -3.72 -9.47
CA THR A 191 15.16 -3.38 -10.48
C THR A 191 15.08 -4.30 -11.69
N HIS A 192 14.75 -5.59 -11.54
CA HIS A 192 14.63 -6.52 -12.67
C HIS A 192 13.60 -6.09 -13.72
N ARG A 193 12.54 -5.40 -13.32
CA ARG A 193 11.46 -4.94 -14.22
C ARG A 193 11.04 -3.49 -13.91
N TRP A 194 11.99 -2.64 -13.56
CA TRP A 194 11.75 -1.30 -13.04
C TRP A 194 10.78 -0.47 -13.92
N LEU A 195 10.94 -0.54 -15.25
CA LEU A 195 10.07 0.19 -16.19
C LEU A 195 8.60 -0.29 -16.12
N ALA A 196 8.35 -1.57 -15.86
CA ALA A 196 6.99 -2.07 -15.71
C ALA A 196 6.34 -1.55 -14.42
N PHE A 197 7.10 -1.50 -13.31
CA PHE A 197 6.64 -0.88 -12.06
C PHE A 197 6.38 0.61 -12.25
N PHE A 198 7.34 1.33 -12.82
CA PHE A 198 7.19 2.76 -13.12
C PHE A 198 5.95 3.01 -13.98
N GLY A 199 5.76 2.24 -15.06
CA GLY A 199 4.61 2.33 -15.94
C GLY A 199 3.28 2.14 -15.21
N LEU A 200 3.19 1.13 -14.33
CA LEU A 200 1.99 0.90 -13.52
C LEU A 200 1.69 2.11 -12.62
N PHE A 201 2.70 2.63 -11.91
CA PHE A 201 2.49 3.78 -11.02
C PHE A 201 2.14 5.06 -11.79
N VAL A 202 2.75 5.27 -12.97
CA VAL A 202 2.39 6.41 -13.85
C VAL A 202 0.94 6.29 -14.31
N VAL A 203 0.50 5.12 -14.73
CA VAL A 203 -0.90 4.92 -15.16
C VAL A 203 -1.87 5.13 -13.99
N LEU A 204 -1.57 4.58 -12.81
CA LEU A 204 -2.39 4.81 -11.61
C LEU A 204 -2.43 6.30 -11.22
N PHE A 205 -1.30 6.99 -11.32
CA PHE A 205 -1.22 8.43 -11.07
C PHE A 205 -2.10 9.22 -12.05
N VAL A 206 -2.01 8.94 -13.34
CA VAL A 206 -2.82 9.60 -14.38
C VAL A 206 -4.31 9.33 -14.18
N ILE A 207 -4.70 8.09 -13.84
CA ILE A 207 -6.10 7.74 -13.55
C ILE A 207 -6.61 8.54 -12.34
N ASN A 208 -5.84 8.63 -11.25
CA ASN A 208 -6.23 9.42 -10.09
C ASN A 208 -6.23 10.93 -10.39
N LEU A 209 -5.26 11.43 -11.18
CA LEU A 209 -5.23 12.83 -11.61
C LEU A 209 -6.46 13.21 -12.45
N ALA A 210 -6.91 12.30 -13.32
CA ALA A 210 -8.12 12.52 -14.14
C ALA A 210 -9.39 12.72 -13.29
N THR A 211 -9.40 12.29 -12.02
CA THR A 211 -10.55 12.53 -11.13
C THR A 211 -10.75 13.99 -10.76
N ILE A 212 -9.77 14.86 -11.01
CA ILE A 212 -9.93 16.32 -10.85
C ILE A 212 -11.09 16.81 -11.72
N PHE A 213 -11.25 16.28 -12.94
CA PHE A 213 -12.35 16.64 -13.84
C PHE A 213 -13.73 16.21 -13.33
N THR A 214 -13.79 15.29 -12.40
CA THR A 214 -15.03 14.86 -11.73
C THR A 214 -15.16 15.42 -10.32
N LEU A 215 -14.49 16.56 -10.02
CA LEU A 215 -14.45 17.18 -8.70
C LEU A 215 -14.09 16.17 -7.59
N PHE A 216 -13.11 15.29 -7.87
CA PHE A 216 -12.61 14.22 -6.99
C PHE A 216 -13.62 13.10 -6.67
N ILE A 217 -14.85 13.15 -7.19
CA ILE A 217 -15.85 12.07 -6.98
C ILE A 217 -15.30 10.73 -7.49
N GLY A 218 -14.54 10.75 -8.58
CA GLY A 218 -13.87 9.57 -9.14
C GLY A 218 -12.93 8.84 -8.15
N LEU A 219 -12.38 9.52 -7.14
CA LEU A 219 -11.50 8.92 -6.12
C LEU A 219 -12.18 7.79 -5.34
N ILE A 220 -13.51 7.80 -5.20
CA ILE A 220 -14.28 6.73 -4.56
C ILE A 220 -14.03 5.36 -5.23
N TRP A 221 -13.69 5.36 -6.51
CA TRP A 221 -13.38 4.15 -7.30
C TRP A 221 -11.87 3.97 -7.49
N THR A 222 -11.16 5.05 -7.82
CA THR A 222 -9.76 4.96 -8.24
C THR A 222 -8.79 4.76 -7.08
N LEU A 223 -9.07 5.27 -5.86
CA LEU A 223 -8.26 4.99 -4.69
C LEU A 223 -8.32 3.51 -4.27
N PRO A 224 -9.50 2.90 -4.05
CA PRO A 224 -9.58 1.47 -3.81
C PRO A 224 -8.93 0.63 -4.91
N MET A 225 -9.14 0.98 -6.18
CA MET A 225 -8.52 0.30 -7.31
C MET A 225 -6.99 0.36 -7.22
N SER A 226 -6.42 1.53 -6.89
CA SER A 226 -4.97 1.70 -6.77
C SER A 226 -4.38 0.85 -5.63
N GLN A 227 -5.06 0.78 -4.49
CA GLN A 227 -4.66 -0.07 -3.36
C GLN A 227 -4.71 -1.56 -3.72
N ILE A 228 -5.77 -1.98 -4.39
CA ILE A 228 -5.93 -3.36 -4.85
C ILE A 228 -4.90 -3.70 -5.93
N ALA A 229 -4.62 -2.78 -6.87
CA ALA A 229 -3.59 -2.97 -7.89
C ALA A 229 -2.20 -3.18 -7.28
N ALA A 230 -1.86 -2.38 -6.25
CA ALA A 230 -0.62 -2.57 -5.50
C ALA A 230 -0.60 -3.93 -4.76
N GLY A 231 -1.73 -4.37 -4.20
CA GLY A 231 -1.86 -5.71 -3.60
C GLY A 231 -1.73 -6.85 -4.60
N ILE A 232 -2.30 -6.72 -5.80
CA ILE A 232 -2.15 -7.70 -6.90
C ILE A 232 -0.68 -7.78 -7.34
N LEU A 233 -0.03 -6.63 -7.51
CA LEU A 233 1.38 -6.54 -7.84
C LEU A 233 2.23 -7.27 -6.78
N TYR A 234 2.00 -6.98 -5.50
CA TYR A 234 2.68 -7.65 -4.39
C TYR A 234 2.47 -9.17 -4.42
N ARG A 235 1.23 -9.63 -4.62
CA ARG A 235 0.89 -11.06 -4.73
C ARG A 235 1.63 -11.74 -5.88
N ARG A 236 1.68 -11.11 -7.06
CA ARG A 236 2.36 -11.68 -8.25
C ARG A 236 3.88 -11.75 -8.06
N VAL A 237 4.46 -10.87 -7.26
CA VAL A 237 5.91 -10.80 -7.03
C VAL A 237 6.34 -11.68 -5.86
N PHE A 238 5.70 -11.56 -4.70
CA PHE A 238 6.14 -12.17 -3.45
C PHE A 238 5.19 -13.23 -2.88
N GLY A 239 4.00 -13.40 -3.50
CA GLY A 239 2.95 -14.20 -2.92
C GLY A 239 2.34 -13.56 -1.67
N ILE A 240 1.32 -14.18 -1.12
CA ILE A 240 0.66 -13.76 0.13
C ILE A 240 0.76 -14.90 1.14
N LEU A 241 1.09 -14.60 2.39
CA LEU A 241 1.13 -15.58 3.45
C LEU A 241 -0.28 -16.11 3.77
N PRO A 242 -0.45 -17.42 4.06
CA PRO A 242 -1.75 -17.97 4.45
C PRO A 242 -2.35 -17.29 5.67
N SER A 243 -1.53 -16.83 6.64
CA SER A 243 -1.97 -16.07 7.81
C SER A 243 -2.66 -14.76 7.46
N THR A 244 -2.18 -14.06 6.43
CA THR A 244 -2.77 -12.80 5.95
C THR A 244 -4.16 -13.01 5.34
N LEU A 245 -4.42 -14.20 4.79
CA LEU A 245 -5.69 -14.56 4.16
C LEU A 245 -6.70 -15.18 5.13
N SER A 246 -6.27 -15.65 6.31
CA SER A 246 -7.11 -16.35 7.28
C SER A 246 -7.70 -15.46 8.39
N GLU A 247 -7.19 -14.24 8.56
CA GLU A 247 -7.70 -13.24 9.51
C GLU A 247 -8.84 -12.39 8.89
#